data_f53b5f4b9e1e4504652fa9f0f364ca24
#
_entry.id   f53b5f4b9e1e4504652fa9f0f364ca24
#
_cell.length_a   1.000
_cell.length_b   1.000
_cell.length_c   1.000
_cell.angle_alpha   90.00
_cell.angle_beta   90.00
_cell.angle_gamma   90.00
#
_symmetry.space_group_name_H-M   'P 1'
#
loop_
_entity.id
_entity.type
_entity.pdbx_description
1 polymer ?
#
loop_
_entity_poly.entity_id
_entity_poly.type
_entity_poly.pdbx_seq_one_letter_code
_entity_poly.pdbx_strand_id
1 'polypeptide(L)'
;MRNAALKLFALLLVLPVAATASAQDWAKTRLDASPRHREYVTLHHNGRAVQAFVVYPEVRQKVPVVIMIHEIFGLTDWAKEMADEIAAQGFIVVAPDLLSGHGPNGGGSSAFPSTDDAVRAVSGLDPNDVNADLDAAADYAKGLPAANGKIAVAGFCWGGGKSFAFATHRHDLSAAFVFYGPPPSDPTAVTAPVYGFYAGNDARISATVPDTTKAMQAAHKIYEPVVYDGAGHGFMRAGEAPDASPANKKAREEGFARLIAQLRKLGGRSD
;
A
#
# COMPACT_ATOMS: atom_id res chain seq x y z
N MET A 1 -22.90 -71.62 30.14
CA MET A 1 -22.80 -70.22 30.43
C MET A 1 -21.60 -69.68 29.62
N ARG A 2 -21.83 -68.98 28.49
CA ARG A 2 -20.78 -68.50 27.60
C ARG A 2 -20.74 -66.98 27.72
N ASN A 3 -19.67 -66.44 28.34
CA ASN A 3 -19.39 -65.02 28.42
C ASN A 3 -18.86 -64.49 27.07
N ALA A 4 -19.61 -63.66 26.40
CA ALA A 4 -19.18 -62.93 25.25
C ALA A 4 -18.56 -61.57 25.70
N ALA A 5 -17.23 -61.46 25.55
CA ALA A 5 -16.52 -60.20 25.79
C ALA A 5 -16.68 -59.28 24.55
N LEU A 6 -17.36 -58.18 24.75
CA LEU A 6 -17.54 -57.10 23.78
C LEU A 6 -16.26 -56.29 23.72
N LYS A 7 -15.46 -56.37 22.63
CA LYS A 7 -14.31 -55.54 22.38
C LYS A 7 -14.78 -54.22 21.78
N LEU A 8 -14.71 -53.13 22.54
CA LEU A 8 -14.98 -51.77 22.08
C LEU A 8 -13.74 -51.29 21.31
N PHE A 9 -13.86 -51.16 19.99
CA PHE A 9 -12.86 -50.51 19.18
C PHE A 9 -13.12 -48.98 19.21
N ALA A 10 -12.24 -48.25 19.91
CA ALA A 10 -12.23 -46.78 19.86
C ALA A 10 -11.61 -46.34 18.54
N LEU A 11 -12.43 -45.85 17.63
CA LEU A 11 -12.00 -45.22 16.40
C LEU A 11 -11.51 -43.80 16.73
N LEU A 12 -10.18 -43.59 16.80
CA LEU A 12 -9.60 -42.27 16.89
C LEU A 12 -9.83 -41.55 15.54
N LEU A 13 -10.77 -40.60 15.54
CA LEU A 13 -10.93 -39.66 14.45
C LEU A 13 -9.76 -38.66 14.52
N VAL A 14 -8.73 -38.88 13.71
CA VAL A 14 -7.71 -37.85 13.45
C VAL A 14 -8.34 -36.82 12.50
N LEU A 15 -8.85 -35.73 13.05
CA LEU A 15 -9.24 -34.58 12.27
C LEU A 15 -7.97 -33.95 11.67
N PRO A 16 -7.87 -33.73 10.36
CA PRO A 16 -6.78 -32.98 9.81
C PRO A 16 -6.87 -31.54 10.38
N VAL A 17 -5.85 -31.13 11.12
CA VAL A 17 -5.61 -29.72 11.42
C VAL A 17 -5.28 -29.07 10.07
N ALA A 18 -6.27 -28.49 9.41
CA ALA A 18 -6.02 -27.60 8.31
C ALA A 18 -5.20 -26.43 8.88
N ALA A 19 -3.91 -26.41 8.58
CA ALA A 19 -3.08 -25.22 8.79
C ALA A 19 -3.77 -24.10 8.03
N THR A 20 -4.35 -23.14 8.74
CA THR A 20 -4.82 -21.89 8.12
C THR A 20 -3.57 -21.14 7.70
N ALA A 21 -3.13 -21.38 6.46
CA ALA A 21 -2.13 -20.54 5.83
C ALA A 21 -2.62 -19.09 5.95
N SER A 22 -1.75 -18.17 6.39
CA SER A 22 -2.08 -16.75 6.44
C SER A 22 -2.50 -16.31 5.03
N ALA A 23 -3.53 -15.49 4.93
CA ALA A 23 -4.06 -15.04 3.64
C ALA A 23 -3.02 -14.30 2.75
N GLN A 24 -1.80 -14.08 3.26
CA GLN A 24 -0.71 -13.37 2.59
C GLN A 24 0.65 -14.11 2.67
N ASP A 25 0.68 -15.41 2.96
CA ASP A 25 1.93 -16.18 3.06
C ASP A 25 2.74 -16.16 1.75
N TRP A 26 2.06 -16.03 0.63
CA TRP A 26 2.69 -15.87 -0.68
C TRP A 26 3.49 -14.57 -0.78
N ALA A 27 2.98 -13.45 -0.23
CA ALA A 27 3.67 -12.16 -0.22
C ALA A 27 4.91 -12.21 0.69
N LYS A 28 4.77 -12.82 1.87
CA LYS A 28 5.91 -13.05 2.76
C LYS A 28 6.99 -13.89 2.10
N THR A 29 6.63 -14.97 1.42
CA THR A 29 7.58 -15.84 0.72
C THR A 29 8.36 -15.08 -0.35
N ARG A 30 7.71 -14.22 -1.14
CA ARG A 30 8.38 -13.37 -2.14
C ARG A 30 9.30 -12.36 -1.49
N LEU A 31 8.81 -11.69 -0.44
CA LEU A 31 9.62 -10.72 0.30
C LEU A 31 10.86 -11.35 0.90
N ASP A 32 10.75 -12.54 1.51
CA ASP A 32 11.88 -13.25 2.11
C ASP A 32 12.94 -13.68 1.06
N ALA A 33 12.50 -13.97 -0.16
CA ALA A 33 13.38 -14.33 -1.27
C ALA A 33 14.02 -13.11 -1.99
N SER A 34 13.61 -11.90 -1.67
CA SER A 34 14.14 -10.70 -2.31
C SER A 34 15.61 -10.45 -1.95
N PRO A 35 16.49 -10.16 -2.95
CA PRO A 35 17.90 -9.84 -2.72
C PRO A 35 18.13 -8.40 -2.29
N ARG A 36 17.12 -7.51 -2.35
CA ARG A 36 17.28 -6.07 -2.14
C ARG A 36 17.58 -5.73 -0.70
N HIS A 37 18.36 -4.68 -0.50
CA HIS A 37 18.59 -4.11 0.83
C HIS A 37 17.28 -3.52 1.39
N ARG A 38 16.94 -3.94 2.60
CA ARG A 38 15.74 -3.52 3.32
C ARG A 38 16.11 -3.21 4.76
N GLU A 39 15.55 -2.14 5.29
CA GLU A 39 15.76 -1.76 6.69
C GLU A 39 14.51 -1.14 7.30
N TYR A 40 14.46 -1.11 8.62
CA TYR A 40 13.51 -0.29 9.35
C TYR A 40 14.23 0.93 9.89
N VAL A 41 13.66 2.10 9.67
CA VAL A 41 14.12 3.36 10.24
C VAL A 41 13.06 3.95 11.14
N THR A 42 13.49 4.73 12.14
CA THR A 42 12.56 5.47 13.00
C THR A 42 12.54 6.93 12.57
N LEU A 43 11.38 7.39 12.11
CA LEU A 43 11.12 8.78 11.80
C LEU A 43 10.62 9.48 13.06
N HIS A 44 11.09 10.71 13.30
CA HIS A 44 10.70 11.47 14.48
C HIS A 44 10.06 12.80 14.09
N HIS A 45 8.89 13.10 14.65
CA HIS A 45 8.26 14.41 14.55
C HIS A 45 7.36 14.64 15.79
N ASN A 46 7.27 15.87 16.28
CA ASN A 46 6.35 16.29 17.35
C ASN A 46 6.30 15.34 18.57
N GLY A 47 7.43 14.73 18.93
CA GLY A 47 7.52 13.74 20.01
C GLY A 47 7.01 12.35 19.66
N ARG A 48 6.55 12.11 18.44
CA ARG A 48 6.12 10.82 17.91
C ARG A 48 7.29 10.10 17.22
N ALA A 49 7.36 8.78 17.35
CA ALA A 49 8.29 7.90 16.67
C ALA A 49 7.51 6.98 15.73
N VAL A 50 7.78 7.04 14.43
CA VAL A 50 7.10 6.25 13.39
C VAL A 50 8.11 5.31 12.74
N GLN A 51 7.86 4.01 12.79
CA GLN A 51 8.68 3.04 12.08
C GLN A 51 8.36 3.11 10.57
N ALA A 52 9.37 3.15 9.73
CA ALA A 52 9.21 3.06 8.30
C ALA A 52 10.04 1.90 7.74
N PHE A 53 9.43 1.10 6.88
CA PHE A 53 10.11 0.08 6.09
C PHE A 53 10.68 0.74 4.84
N VAL A 54 12.00 0.65 4.66
CA VAL A 54 12.69 1.26 3.53
C VAL A 54 13.31 0.17 2.68
N VAL A 55 13.12 0.26 1.36
CA VAL A 55 13.70 -0.66 0.38
C VAL A 55 14.49 0.13 -0.64
N TYR A 56 15.70 -0.32 -0.90
CA TYR A 56 16.60 0.29 -1.86
C TYR A 56 16.71 -0.55 -3.14
N PRO A 57 16.71 0.09 -4.33
CA PRO A 57 16.97 -0.60 -5.57
C PRO A 57 18.46 -0.95 -5.72
N GLU A 58 18.76 -1.98 -6.49
CA GLU A 58 20.13 -2.37 -6.85
C GLU A 58 20.65 -1.51 -8.01
N VAL A 59 20.81 -0.19 -7.80
CA VAL A 59 21.27 0.77 -8.81
C VAL A 59 22.36 1.67 -8.23
N ARG A 60 23.23 2.21 -9.12
CA ARG A 60 24.32 3.08 -8.70
C ARG A 60 23.99 4.58 -8.79
N GLN A 61 23.01 4.95 -9.59
CA GLN A 61 22.60 6.36 -9.77
C GLN A 61 21.57 6.76 -8.72
N LYS A 62 21.47 8.07 -8.49
CA LYS A 62 20.39 8.62 -7.68
C LYS A 62 19.05 8.44 -8.37
N VAL A 63 18.03 8.08 -7.61
CA VAL A 63 16.69 7.72 -8.11
C VAL A 63 15.58 8.45 -7.37
N PRO A 64 14.36 8.52 -7.94
CA PRO A 64 13.19 9.04 -7.23
C PRO A 64 12.84 8.17 -6.02
N VAL A 65 12.20 8.78 -5.03
CA VAL A 65 11.66 8.09 -3.85
C VAL A 65 10.14 8.04 -3.93
N VAL A 66 9.57 6.89 -3.57
CA VAL A 66 8.13 6.69 -3.45
C VAL A 66 7.79 6.54 -1.96
N ILE A 67 6.99 7.47 -1.44
CA ILE A 67 6.34 7.28 -0.14
C ILE A 67 5.14 6.38 -0.35
N MET A 68 5.15 5.19 0.22
CA MET A 68 4.08 4.21 0.01
C MET A 68 3.17 4.11 1.22
N ILE A 69 1.88 4.36 1.02
CA ILE A 69 0.86 4.32 2.07
C ILE A 69 0.09 3.00 1.98
N HIS A 70 0.13 2.24 3.06
CA HIS A 70 -0.50 0.92 3.20
C HIS A 70 -2.04 0.96 3.10
N GLU A 71 -2.66 -0.21 2.92
CA GLU A 71 -4.11 -0.39 2.98
C GLU A 71 -4.66 -0.22 4.41
N ILE A 72 -5.97 -0.35 4.58
CA ILE A 72 -6.66 -0.32 5.88
C ILE A 72 -6.18 -1.40 6.86
N PHE A 73 -5.38 -2.36 6.39
CA PHE A 73 -4.84 -3.46 7.19
C PHE A 73 -3.51 -3.14 7.89
N GLY A 74 -2.98 -1.91 7.73
CA GLY A 74 -1.65 -1.53 8.21
C GLY A 74 -0.52 -1.99 7.29
N LEU A 75 0.72 -1.91 7.77
CA LEU A 75 1.92 -2.31 7.03
C LEU A 75 2.10 -3.84 7.04
N THR A 76 1.26 -4.52 6.27
CA THR A 76 1.25 -5.98 6.12
C THR A 76 2.41 -6.50 5.28
N ASP A 77 2.59 -7.84 5.20
CA ASP A 77 3.60 -8.45 4.35
C ASP A 77 3.37 -8.15 2.87
N TRP A 78 2.10 -8.06 2.41
CA TRP A 78 1.81 -7.59 1.07
C TRP A 78 2.25 -6.14 0.83
N ALA A 79 2.00 -5.25 1.78
CA ALA A 79 2.44 -3.86 1.64
C ALA A 79 3.97 -3.75 1.55
N LYS A 80 4.70 -4.53 2.35
CA LYS A 80 6.17 -4.60 2.29
C LYS A 80 6.66 -5.23 0.99
N GLU A 81 5.99 -6.25 0.50
CA GLU A 81 6.30 -6.92 -0.77
C GLU A 81 6.05 -5.97 -1.96
N MET A 82 4.95 -5.22 -1.98
CA MET A 82 4.69 -4.18 -2.99
C MET A 82 5.77 -3.08 -2.96
N ALA A 83 6.25 -2.69 -1.79
CA ALA A 83 7.38 -1.76 -1.67
C ALA A 83 8.65 -2.34 -2.31
N ASP A 84 8.91 -3.62 -2.09
CA ASP A 84 10.04 -4.34 -2.67
C ASP A 84 9.91 -4.48 -4.20
N GLU A 85 8.72 -4.77 -4.73
CA GLU A 85 8.47 -4.80 -6.17
C GLU A 85 8.68 -3.44 -6.85
N ILE A 86 8.23 -2.34 -6.23
CA ILE A 86 8.49 -0.99 -6.75
C ILE A 86 10.00 -0.71 -6.73
N ALA A 87 10.70 -1.13 -5.68
CA ALA A 87 12.15 -0.97 -5.58
C ALA A 87 12.88 -1.80 -6.65
N ALA A 88 12.39 -2.98 -7.01
CA ALA A 88 12.91 -3.79 -8.12
C ALA A 88 12.90 -3.04 -9.46
N GLN A 89 12.04 -2.05 -9.61
CA GLN A 89 11.95 -1.22 -10.82
C GLN A 89 12.90 0.00 -10.81
N GLY A 90 13.72 0.14 -9.77
CA GLY A 90 14.75 1.17 -9.69
C GLY A 90 14.37 2.42 -8.90
N PHE A 91 13.46 2.30 -7.93
CA PHE A 91 13.01 3.39 -7.05
C PHE A 91 13.34 3.08 -5.60
N ILE A 92 13.66 4.10 -4.78
CA ILE A 92 13.67 3.92 -3.33
C ILE A 92 12.21 3.97 -2.86
N VAL A 93 11.85 3.09 -1.94
CA VAL A 93 10.50 3.11 -1.33
C VAL A 93 10.62 3.32 0.17
N VAL A 94 9.87 4.26 0.69
CA VAL A 94 9.71 4.51 2.13
C VAL A 94 8.25 4.25 2.47
N ALA A 95 7.99 3.20 3.24
CA ALA A 95 6.65 2.78 3.65
C ALA A 95 6.49 2.96 5.17
N PRO A 96 5.95 4.11 5.64
CA PRO A 96 5.73 4.33 7.06
C PRO A 96 4.64 3.39 7.59
N ASP A 97 4.86 2.83 8.77
CA ASP A 97 3.85 2.15 9.55
C ASP A 97 3.05 3.20 10.35
N LEU A 98 1.95 3.67 9.76
CA LEU A 98 1.11 4.72 10.36
C LEU A 98 0.41 4.26 11.64
N LEU A 99 0.47 2.95 11.95
CA LEU A 99 0.03 2.41 13.24
C LEU A 99 1.14 2.38 14.30
N SER A 100 2.33 2.91 14.02
CA SER A 100 3.41 3.00 15.02
C SER A 100 2.93 3.70 16.29
N GLY A 101 3.11 3.08 17.43
CA GLY A 101 2.67 3.59 18.74
C GLY A 101 1.18 3.40 19.05
N HIS A 102 0.35 2.99 18.09
CA HIS A 102 -1.09 2.74 18.28
C HIS A 102 -1.42 1.28 18.64
N GLY A 103 -0.50 0.36 18.39
CA GLY A 103 -0.67 -1.04 18.72
C GLY A 103 -0.47 -1.35 20.22
N PRO A 104 -0.84 -2.54 20.66
CA PRO A 104 -0.56 -3.02 22.02
C PRO A 104 0.90 -2.78 22.43
N ASN A 105 1.11 -2.31 23.66
CA ASN A 105 2.42 -1.97 24.21
C ASN A 105 3.22 -0.94 23.39
N GLY A 106 2.52 -0.06 22.66
CA GLY A 106 3.17 0.95 21.81
C GLY A 106 3.74 0.39 20.51
N GLY A 107 3.32 -0.80 20.09
CA GLY A 107 3.73 -1.42 18.82
C GLY A 107 3.07 -0.78 17.61
N GLY A 108 3.44 -1.26 16.41
CA GLY A 108 2.86 -0.87 15.14
C GLY A 108 1.88 -1.92 14.60
N SER A 109 1.75 -1.98 13.26
CA SER A 109 0.82 -2.86 12.54
C SER A 109 0.93 -4.33 12.96
N SER A 110 2.12 -4.85 13.16
CA SER A 110 2.36 -6.26 13.51
C SER A 110 1.98 -6.62 14.96
N ALA A 111 1.71 -5.64 15.82
CA ALA A 111 1.37 -5.87 17.22
C ALA A 111 -0.12 -6.15 17.43
N PHE A 112 -0.97 -5.92 16.44
CA PHE A 112 -2.41 -6.16 16.58
C PHE A 112 -2.73 -7.65 16.54
N PRO A 113 -3.60 -8.14 17.45
CA PRO A 113 -3.90 -9.57 17.55
C PRO A 113 -4.79 -10.08 16.42
N SER A 114 -5.50 -9.18 15.73
CA SER A 114 -6.36 -9.53 14.59
C SER A 114 -6.36 -8.43 13.52
N THR A 115 -6.70 -8.81 12.29
CA THR A 115 -6.94 -7.88 11.19
C THR A 115 -8.01 -6.85 11.53
N ASP A 116 -9.09 -7.26 12.21
CA ASP A 116 -10.19 -6.36 12.59
C ASP A 116 -9.72 -5.29 13.59
N ASP A 117 -8.80 -5.63 14.49
CA ASP A 117 -8.21 -4.67 15.42
C ASP A 117 -7.36 -3.63 14.67
N ALA A 118 -6.53 -4.08 13.73
CA ALA A 118 -5.74 -3.20 12.88
C ALA A 118 -6.65 -2.29 12.03
N VAL A 119 -7.71 -2.82 11.43
CA VAL A 119 -8.70 -2.04 10.65
C VAL A 119 -9.36 -0.96 11.49
N ARG A 120 -9.77 -1.28 12.72
CA ARG A 120 -10.34 -0.28 13.64
C ARG A 120 -9.33 0.82 13.98
N ALA A 121 -8.09 0.43 14.24
CA ALA A 121 -7.03 1.38 14.57
C ALA A 121 -6.72 2.31 13.40
N VAL A 122 -6.53 1.79 12.17
CA VAL A 122 -6.31 2.61 10.97
C VAL A 122 -7.48 3.54 10.69
N SER A 123 -8.71 3.05 10.88
CA SER A 123 -9.93 3.87 10.67
C SER A 123 -10.05 5.02 11.67
N GLY A 124 -9.45 4.89 12.86
CA GLY A 124 -9.47 5.89 13.93
C GLY A 124 -8.29 6.88 13.90
N LEU A 125 -7.36 6.76 12.96
CA LEU A 125 -6.21 7.68 12.87
C LEU A 125 -6.64 9.11 12.56
N ASP A 126 -6.10 10.08 13.33
CA ASP A 126 -6.31 11.50 13.06
C ASP A 126 -5.65 11.88 11.72
N PRO A 127 -6.38 12.54 10.80
CA PRO A 127 -5.80 12.98 9.52
C PRO A 127 -4.58 13.90 9.65
N ASN A 128 -4.50 14.72 10.70
CA ASN A 128 -3.35 15.60 10.92
C ASN A 128 -2.12 14.79 11.35
N ASP A 129 -2.29 13.78 12.20
CA ASP A 129 -1.19 12.88 12.58
C ASP A 129 -0.70 12.09 11.37
N VAL A 130 -1.62 11.60 10.53
CA VAL A 130 -1.26 10.93 9.26
C VAL A 130 -0.45 11.86 8.36
N ASN A 131 -0.87 13.10 8.19
CA ASN A 131 -0.12 14.07 7.37
C ASN A 131 1.27 14.34 7.96
N ALA A 132 1.38 14.50 9.29
CA ALA A 132 2.66 14.72 9.96
C ALA A 132 3.60 13.51 9.85
N ASP A 133 3.09 12.28 9.97
CA ASP A 133 3.84 11.05 9.75
C ASP A 133 4.36 10.97 8.29
N LEU A 134 3.52 11.35 7.31
CA LEU A 134 3.88 11.37 5.90
C LEU A 134 4.86 12.51 5.56
N ASP A 135 4.74 13.66 6.20
CA ASP A 135 5.73 14.76 6.09
C ASP A 135 7.10 14.30 6.59
N ALA A 136 7.15 13.64 7.75
CA ALA A 136 8.40 13.09 8.28
C ALA A 136 9.03 12.05 7.32
N ALA A 137 8.19 11.20 6.69
CA ALA A 137 8.66 10.24 5.70
C ALA A 137 9.22 10.94 4.44
N ALA A 138 8.55 12.01 3.97
CA ALA A 138 8.99 12.76 2.81
C ALA A 138 10.27 13.57 3.09
N ASP A 139 10.41 14.14 4.28
CA ASP A 139 11.62 14.86 4.67
C ASP A 139 12.81 13.91 4.86
N TYR A 140 12.59 12.73 5.45
CA TYR A 140 13.58 11.67 5.47
C TYR A 140 14.03 11.27 4.04
N ALA A 141 13.06 11.06 3.14
CA ALA A 141 13.31 10.72 1.75
C ALA A 141 14.18 11.76 1.02
N LYS A 142 13.95 13.05 1.27
CA LYS A 142 14.77 14.15 0.72
C LYS A 142 16.21 14.10 1.20
N GLY A 143 16.44 13.67 2.44
CA GLY A 143 17.76 13.58 3.05
C GLY A 143 18.58 12.38 2.58
N LEU A 144 17.99 11.40 1.87
CA LEU A 144 18.68 10.20 1.44
C LEU A 144 19.76 10.52 0.39
N PRO A 145 21.03 10.11 0.59
CA PRO A 145 22.11 10.35 -0.37
C PRO A 145 21.85 9.74 -1.76
N ALA A 146 21.09 8.63 -1.80
CA ALA A 146 20.73 7.91 -3.01
C ALA A 146 19.49 8.50 -3.74
N ALA A 147 18.81 9.47 -3.12
CA ALA A 147 17.66 10.14 -3.73
C ALA A 147 18.08 11.23 -4.73
N ASN A 148 17.32 11.38 -5.82
CA ASN A 148 17.51 12.42 -6.81
C ASN A 148 16.72 13.72 -6.54
N GLY A 149 16.03 13.80 -5.38
CA GLY A 149 15.20 14.93 -4.97
C GLY A 149 13.76 14.88 -5.50
N LYS A 150 13.39 13.89 -6.31
CA LYS A 150 12.01 13.67 -6.76
C LYS A 150 11.29 12.72 -5.79
N ILE A 151 10.17 13.19 -5.24
CA ILE A 151 9.36 12.41 -4.31
C ILE A 151 7.96 12.25 -4.88
N ALA A 152 7.50 11.02 -4.96
CA ALA A 152 6.13 10.68 -5.27
C ALA A 152 5.45 10.03 -4.06
N VAL A 153 4.13 10.13 -3.98
CA VAL A 153 3.33 9.36 -3.03
C VAL A 153 2.46 8.36 -3.76
N ALA A 154 2.41 7.12 -3.29
CA ALA A 154 1.53 6.07 -3.79
C ALA A 154 0.77 5.43 -2.63
N GLY A 155 -0.54 5.29 -2.74
CA GLY A 155 -1.35 4.70 -1.67
C GLY A 155 -2.43 3.77 -2.21
N PHE A 156 -2.80 2.78 -1.39
CA PHE A 156 -3.70 1.70 -1.76
C PHE A 156 -4.91 1.67 -0.81
N CYS A 157 -6.13 1.54 -1.34
CA CYS A 157 -7.36 1.48 -0.56
C CYS A 157 -7.55 2.75 0.31
N TRP A 158 -7.57 2.60 1.63
CA TRP A 158 -7.52 3.72 2.58
C TRP A 158 -6.32 4.62 2.30
N GLY A 159 -5.14 4.02 2.10
CA GLY A 159 -3.92 4.74 1.72
C GLY A 159 -4.03 5.45 0.38
N GLY A 160 -4.86 4.96 -0.54
CA GLY A 160 -5.16 5.65 -1.81
C GLY A 160 -5.85 6.99 -1.56
N GLY A 161 -6.86 7.01 -0.69
CA GLY A 161 -7.48 8.27 -0.24
C GLY A 161 -6.49 9.18 0.48
N LYS A 162 -5.59 8.61 1.29
CA LYS A 162 -4.55 9.38 2.01
C LYS A 162 -3.49 9.94 1.06
N SER A 163 -3.08 9.22 0.01
CA SER A 163 -2.15 9.74 -0.99
C SER A 163 -2.73 10.94 -1.75
N PHE A 164 -4.01 10.90 -2.07
CA PHE A 164 -4.69 12.04 -2.70
C PHE A 164 -4.79 13.23 -1.73
N ALA A 165 -5.22 12.98 -0.49
CA ALA A 165 -5.29 14.02 0.54
C ALA A 165 -3.91 14.63 0.83
N PHE A 166 -2.86 13.82 0.95
CA PHE A 166 -1.49 14.29 1.16
C PHE A 166 -0.99 15.15 0.00
N ALA A 167 -1.38 14.88 -1.23
CA ALA A 167 -1.05 15.73 -2.37
C ALA A 167 -1.71 17.12 -2.32
N THR A 168 -2.80 17.29 -1.57
CA THR A 168 -3.39 18.62 -1.29
C THR A 168 -2.71 19.33 -0.12
N HIS A 169 -2.05 18.58 0.75
CA HIS A 169 -1.32 19.10 1.91
C HIS A 169 0.13 19.47 1.57
N ARG A 170 0.85 18.57 0.87
CA ARG A 170 2.26 18.73 0.55
C ARG A 170 2.49 19.12 -0.91
N HIS A 171 3.08 20.29 -1.13
CA HIS A 171 3.12 20.94 -2.44
C HIS A 171 4.40 20.70 -3.24
N ASP A 172 5.39 19.98 -2.70
CA ASP A 172 6.66 19.66 -3.37
C ASP A 172 6.74 18.21 -3.87
N LEU A 173 5.60 17.51 -3.90
CA LEU A 173 5.50 16.19 -4.51
C LEU A 173 5.66 16.30 -6.04
N SER A 174 6.31 15.30 -6.63
CA SER A 174 6.46 15.18 -8.08
C SER A 174 5.27 14.49 -8.74
N ALA A 175 4.55 13.64 -8.01
CA ALA A 175 3.32 12.96 -8.43
C ALA A 175 2.60 12.31 -7.24
N ALA A 176 1.29 12.08 -7.39
CA ALA A 176 0.50 11.24 -6.48
C ALA A 176 -0.19 10.11 -7.25
N PHE A 177 -0.13 8.90 -6.71
CA PHE A 177 -0.73 7.69 -7.26
C PHE A 177 -1.81 7.18 -6.32
N VAL A 178 -3.04 7.14 -6.81
CA VAL A 178 -4.25 6.88 -6.02
C VAL A 178 -4.86 5.56 -6.47
N PHE A 179 -4.62 4.48 -5.74
CA PHE A 179 -5.21 3.18 -6.04
C PHE A 179 -6.51 2.99 -5.24
N TYR A 180 -7.63 2.92 -5.96
CA TYR A 180 -8.99 2.68 -5.45
C TYR A 180 -9.31 3.40 -4.13
N GLY A 181 -8.84 4.65 -4.02
CA GLY A 181 -9.09 5.54 -2.89
C GLY A 181 -10.04 6.69 -3.25
N PRO A 182 -10.86 7.19 -2.29
CA PRO A 182 -11.73 8.34 -2.53
C PRO A 182 -10.93 9.64 -2.68
N PRO A 183 -11.48 10.65 -3.38
CA PRO A 183 -10.88 11.98 -3.40
C PRO A 183 -11.03 12.66 -2.02
N PRO A 184 -10.17 13.66 -1.70
CA PRO A 184 -10.39 14.57 -0.57
C PRO A 184 -11.59 15.49 -0.85
N SER A 185 -12.03 16.23 0.18
CA SER A 185 -13.14 17.19 0.07
C SER A 185 -12.90 18.28 -0.97
N ASP A 186 -11.65 18.73 -1.12
CA ASP A 186 -11.20 19.62 -2.19
C ASP A 186 -10.02 19.01 -2.95
N PRO A 187 -10.25 18.28 -4.03
CA PRO A 187 -9.19 17.70 -4.84
C PRO A 187 -8.39 18.73 -5.64
N THR A 188 -8.90 19.96 -5.78
CA THR A 188 -8.28 21.00 -6.61
C THR A 188 -7.09 21.69 -5.95
N ALA A 189 -6.90 21.49 -4.64
CA ALA A 189 -5.76 22.04 -3.90
C ALA A 189 -4.40 21.39 -4.24
N VAL A 190 -4.39 20.31 -5.02
CA VAL A 190 -3.13 19.65 -5.43
C VAL A 190 -2.26 20.56 -6.29
N THR A 191 -0.93 20.40 -6.16
CA THR A 191 0.06 21.03 -7.05
C THR A 191 0.72 20.02 -7.98
N ALA A 192 0.82 18.77 -7.54
CA ALA A 192 1.39 17.66 -8.32
C ALA A 192 0.33 17.00 -9.22
N PRO A 193 0.72 16.37 -10.35
CA PRO A 193 -0.15 15.51 -11.11
C PRO A 193 -0.63 14.32 -10.27
N VAL A 194 -1.92 13.97 -10.46
CA VAL A 194 -2.57 12.85 -9.76
C VAL A 194 -2.96 11.78 -10.78
N TYR A 195 -2.47 10.57 -10.57
CA TYR A 195 -2.78 9.39 -11.38
C TYR A 195 -3.70 8.46 -10.60
N GLY A 196 -4.94 8.29 -11.08
CA GLY A 196 -5.95 7.44 -10.44
C GLY A 196 -6.01 6.05 -11.05
N PHE A 197 -6.21 5.03 -10.22
CA PHE A 197 -6.31 3.61 -10.58
C PHE A 197 -7.55 3.03 -9.90
N TYR A 198 -8.64 2.88 -10.63
CA TYR A 198 -9.95 2.58 -10.06
C TYR A 198 -10.50 1.25 -10.55
N ALA A 199 -11.24 0.55 -9.69
CA ALA A 199 -11.82 -0.75 -10.00
C ALA A 199 -13.23 -0.60 -10.57
N GLY A 200 -13.52 -1.23 -11.71
CA GLY A 200 -14.84 -1.15 -12.36
C GLY A 200 -15.98 -1.69 -11.49
N ASN A 201 -15.71 -2.70 -10.67
CA ASN A 201 -16.69 -3.28 -9.74
C ASN A 201 -16.66 -2.66 -8.33
N ASP A 202 -15.99 -1.51 -8.14
CA ASP A 202 -16.05 -0.73 -6.90
C ASP A 202 -16.95 0.50 -7.09
N ALA A 203 -18.24 0.30 -7.13
CA ALA A 203 -19.21 1.37 -7.41
C ALA A 203 -19.10 2.54 -6.42
N ARG A 204 -18.74 2.28 -5.15
CA ARG A 204 -18.61 3.31 -4.12
C ARG A 204 -17.48 4.31 -4.42
N ILE A 205 -16.35 3.83 -4.87
CA ILE A 205 -15.18 4.68 -5.18
C ILE A 205 -15.27 5.18 -6.63
N SER A 206 -15.55 4.30 -7.58
CA SER A 206 -15.55 4.66 -9.01
C SER A 206 -16.65 5.66 -9.39
N ALA A 207 -17.76 5.73 -8.64
CA ALA A 207 -18.77 6.77 -8.82
C ALA A 207 -18.25 8.20 -8.53
N THR A 208 -17.15 8.36 -7.80
CA THR A 208 -16.55 9.68 -7.51
C THR A 208 -15.67 10.21 -8.66
N VAL A 209 -15.26 9.33 -9.58
CA VAL A 209 -14.28 9.66 -10.63
C VAL A 209 -14.80 10.75 -11.60
N PRO A 210 -16.05 10.69 -12.11
CA PRO A 210 -16.53 11.72 -13.04
C PRO A 210 -16.56 13.12 -12.45
N ASP A 211 -17.07 13.29 -11.22
CA ASP A 211 -17.14 14.59 -10.55
C ASP A 211 -15.75 15.11 -10.19
N THR A 212 -14.87 14.24 -9.70
CA THR A 212 -13.47 14.59 -9.44
C THR A 212 -12.77 15.05 -10.71
N THR A 213 -12.98 14.34 -11.85
CA THR A 213 -12.40 14.71 -13.14
C THR A 213 -12.88 16.09 -13.58
N LYS A 214 -14.18 16.35 -13.46
CA LYS A 214 -14.76 17.65 -13.81
C LYS A 214 -14.20 18.79 -12.96
N ALA A 215 -14.08 18.58 -11.64
CA ALA A 215 -13.52 19.58 -10.71
C ALA A 215 -12.06 19.88 -11.02
N MET A 216 -11.24 18.83 -11.21
CA MET A 216 -9.82 18.94 -11.51
C MET A 216 -9.57 19.64 -12.86
N GLN A 217 -10.35 19.31 -13.89
CA GLN A 217 -10.28 19.97 -15.21
C GLN A 217 -10.65 21.45 -15.11
N ALA A 218 -11.73 21.79 -14.40
CA ALA A 218 -12.14 23.18 -14.18
C ALA A 218 -11.07 24.01 -13.46
N ALA A 219 -10.31 23.36 -12.57
CA ALA A 219 -9.18 23.98 -11.85
C ALA A 219 -7.84 23.92 -12.61
N HIS A 220 -7.82 23.44 -13.84
CA HIS A 220 -6.60 23.24 -14.64
C HIS A 220 -5.56 22.36 -13.96
N LYS A 221 -5.99 21.34 -13.21
CA LYS A 221 -5.11 20.36 -12.54
C LYS A 221 -4.98 19.10 -13.38
N ILE A 222 -3.81 18.46 -13.29
CA ILE A 222 -3.57 17.19 -13.98
C ILE A 222 -4.16 16.07 -13.12
N TYR A 223 -5.21 15.43 -13.64
CA TYR A 223 -5.81 14.23 -13.07
C TYR A 223 -6.06 13.22 -14.17
N GLU A 224 -5.41 12.08 -14.10
CA GLU A 224 -5.49 11.02 -15.09
C GLU A 224 -6.04 9.74 -14.43
N PRO A 225 -7.37 9.58 -14.33
CA PRO A 225 -7.96 8.34 -13.82
C PRO A 225 -8.04 7.28 -14.90
N VAL A 226 -7.81 6.02 -14.51
CA VAL A 226 -8.11 4.82 -15.30
C VAL A 226 -9.01 3.92 -14.47
N VAL A 227 -10.11 3.46 -15.07
CA VAL A 227 -11.01 2.47 -14.48
C VAL A 227 -10.76 1.13 -15.14
N TYR A 228 -10.39 0.13 -14.35
CA TYR A 228 -10.09 -1.23 -14.81
C TYR A 228 -11.37 -2.07 -14.77
N ASP A 229 -11.89 -2.37 -15.95
CA ASP A 229 -13.15 -3.09 -16.10
C ASP A 229 -13.14 -4.46 -15.44
N GLY A 230 -14.23 -4.81 -14.74
CA GLY A 230 -14.38 -6.08 -14.04
C GLY A 230 -13.51 -6.26 -12.79
N ALA A 231 -12.55 -5.36 -12.53
CA ALA A 231 -11.71 -5.44 -11.34
C ALA A 231 -12.50 -5.06 -10.08
N GLY A 232 -12.21 -5.77 -8.97
CA GLY A 232 -12.73 -5.46 -7.65
C GLY A 232 -11.85 -4.49 -6.87
N HIS A 233 -12.40 -3.91 -5.78
CA HIS A 233 -11.63 -3.11 -4.84
C HIS A 233 -10.41 -3.91 -4.33
N GLY A 234 -9.24 -3.28 -4.21
CA GLY A 234 -8.03 -3.96 -3.77
C GLY A 234 -7.37 -4.86 -4.84
N PHE A 235 -7.64 -4.63 -6.13
CA PHE A 235 -7.15 -5.47 -7.22
C PHE A 235 -5.62 -5.60 -7.26
N MET A 236 -4.86 -4.64 -6.71
CA MET A 236 -3.40 -4.77 -6.65
C MET A 236 -2.98 -5.95 -5.79
N ARG A 237 -3.61 -6.12 -4.62
CA ARG A 237 -3.37 -7.28 -3.74
C ARG A 237 -4.11 -8.53 -4.21
N ALA A 238 -5.40 -8.39 -4.55
CA ALA A 238 -6.21 -9.53 -4.96
C ALA A 238 -5.78 -10.14 -6.30
N GLY A 239 -5.14 -9.34 -7.18
CA GLY A 239 -4.63 -9.82 -8.46
C GLY A 239 -3.34 -10.64 -8.37
N GLU A 240 -2.67 -10.62 -7.21
CA GLU A 240 -1.46 -11.42 -6.94
C GLU A 240 -1.74 -12.70 -6.17
N ALA A 241 -2.92 -12.79 -5.56
CA ALA A 241 -3.30 -13.98 -4.81
C ALA A 241 -3.34 -15.22 -5.71
N PRO A 242 -3.02 -16.42 -5.20
CA PRO A 242 -3.02 -17.66 -5.99
C PRO A 242 -4.36 -17.95 -6.67
N ASP A 243 -5.47 -17.48 -6.10
CA ASP A 243 -6.85 -17.64 -6.57
C ASP A 243 -7.40 -16.38 -7.26
N ALA A 244 -6.52 -15.49 -7.71
CA ALA A 244 -6.90 -14.22 -8.33
C ALA A 244 -7.85 -14.42 -9.52
N SER A 245 -8.94 -13.64 -9.57
CA SER A 245 -9.80 -13.61 -10.74
C SER A 245 -9.06 -13.05 -11.96
N PRO A 246 -9.41 -13.48 -13.19
CA PRO A 246 -8.75 -12.97 -14.40
C PRO A 246 -8.80 -11.43 -14.50
N ALA A 247 -9.90 -10.80 -14.10
CA ALA A 247 -10.06 -9.36 -14.13
C ALA A 247 -9.13 -8.65 -13.13
N ASN A 248 -9.02 -9.15 -11.89
CA ASN A 248 -8.11 -8.60 -10.90
C ASN A 248 -6.64 -8.79 -11.32
N LYS A 249 -6.29 -9.94 -11.86
CA LYS A 249 -4.94 -10.22 -12.35
C LYS A 249 -4.54 -9.25 -13.46
N LYS A 250 -5.40 -9.09 -14.47
CA LYS A 250 -5.19 -8.13 -15.56
C LYS A 250 -5.05 -6.69 -15.04
N ALA A 251 -5.97 -6.26 -14.17
CA ALA A 251 -5.95 -4.92 -13.59
C ALA A 251 -4.68 -4.66 -12.77
N ARG A 252 -4.20 -5.67 -12.02
CA ARG A 252 -2.94 -5.60 -11.29
C ARG A 252 -1.75 -5.42 -12.24
N GLU A 253 -1.66 -6.24 -13.28
CA GLU A 253 -0.57 -6.18 -14.26
C GLU A 253 -0.55 -4.81 -14.97
N GLU A 254 -1.69 -4.35 -15.49
CA GLU A 254 -1.81 -3.07 -16.19
C GLU A 254 -1.61 -1.87 -15.24
N GLY A 255 -2.16 -1.95 -14.01
CA GLY A 255 -2.01 -0.92 -13.00
C GLY A 255 -0.57 -0.76 -12.54
N PHE A 256 0.13 -1.86 -12.30
CA PHE A 256 1.54 -1.81 -11.92
C PHE A 256 2.41 -1.29 -13.08
N ALA A 257 2.21 -1.78 -14.29
CA ALA A 257 2.93 -1.29 -15.47
C ALA A 257 2.74 0.22 -15.66
N ARG A 258 1.50 0.73 -15.49
CA ARG A 258 1.22 2.16 -15.57
C ARG A 258 1.88 2.97 -14.44
N LEU A 259 1.85 2.47 -13.19
CA LEU A 259 2.57 3.09 -12.07
C LEU A 259 4.05 3.27 -12.42
N ILE A 260 4.70 2.20 -12.85
CA ILE A 260 6.13 2.21 -13.16
C ILE A 260 6.44 3.13 -14.36
N ALA A 261 5.62 3.12 -15.39
CA ALA A 261 5.78 4.01 -16.54
C ALA A 261 5.71 5.51 -16.14
N GLN A 262 4.81 5.89 -15.23
CA GLN A 262 4.72 7.26 -14.75
C GLN A 262 5.90 7.61 -13.80
N LEU A 263 6.31 6.69 -12.93
CA LEU A 263 7.46 6.89 -12.05
C LEU A 263 8.77 7.07 -12.82
N ARG A 264 8.98 6.37 -13.94
CA ARG A 264 10.16 6.51 -14.82
C ARG A 264 10.29 7.90 -15.38
N LYS A 265 9.19 8.57 -15.70
CA LYS A 265 9.20 9.97 -16.18
C LYS A 265 9.80 10.93 -15.12
N LEU A 266 9.62 10.64 -13.82
CA LEU A 266 10.22 11.44 -12.74
C LEU A 266 11.73 11.29 -12.66
N GLY A 267 12.26 10.15 -13.09
CA GLY A 267 13.69 9.87 -13.15
C GLY A 267 14.41 10.43 -14.40
N GLY A 268 13.69 11.08 -15.30
CA GLY A 268 14.24 11.56 -16.57
C GLY A 268 14.57 10.43 -17.56
N ARG A 269 14.05 9.24 -17.34
CA ARG A 269 14.15 8.10 -18.25
C ARG A 269 12.93 8.10 -19.17
N SER A 270 13.10 8.50 -20.42
CA SER A 270 12.22 8.10 -21.52
C SER A 270 12.61 6.67 -21.92
N ASP A 271 11.61 5.80 -22.07
CA ASP A 271 11.76 4.46 -22.63
C ASP A 271 12.34 4.51 -24.04
#